data_2496edb49cb0c3b2d3b7c0ed56b79c66
#
_entry.id   2496edb49cb0c3b2d3b7c0ed56b79c66
#
_cell.length_a   1.000
_cell.length_b   1.000
_cell.length_c   1.000
_cell.angle_alpha   90.00
_cell.angle_beta   90.00
_cell.angle_gamma   90.00
#
_symmetry.space_group_name_H-M   'P 1'
#
loop_
_entity.id
_entity.type
_entity.pdbx_description
1 polymer ?
#
loop_
_entity_poly.entity_id
_entity_poly.type
_entity_poly.pdbx_seq_one_letter_code
_entity_poly.pdbx_strand_id
1 'polypeptide(L)'
;MNISALLSIIVTLFLLMVCGYVCRKLGIIDAVASKKLSRLILSVGQPMLIIGSLSGMEYSAENLRIAGMAALIGFVLHTIMALAARLICCRFKDVDMAKIFEFGLVFTNCGFLGFPVLDSLYGDGMGSFIGAFYFISFHLFLWTWGMVLLGRGRDDIRLTPKKALVNFGTIPCAIGVALYLLKPVFELPDFASDFFSYLGGLCT
;
A
#
# COMPACT_ATOMS: atom_id res chain seq x y z
N MET A 1 -2.71 -18.97 -14.20
CA MET A 1 -2.01 -18.46 -13.00
C MET A 1 -0.78 -19.33 -12.78
N ASN A 2 0.40 -18.76 -12.79
CA ASN A 2 1.65 -19.52 -12.67
C ASN A 2 2.01 -19.70 -11.18
N ILE A 3 1.60 -20.85 -10.58
CA ILE A 3 1.85 -21.14 -9.16
C ILE A 3 3.35 -21.15 -8.83
N SER A 4 4.20 -21.56 -9.77
CA SER A 4 5.66 -21.56 -9.57
C SER A 4 6.21 -20.14 -9.46
N ALA A 5 5.72 -19.18 -10.23
CA ALA A 5 6.09 -17.77 -10.11
C ALA A 5 5.66 -17.18 -8.75
N LEU A 6 4.45 -17.50 -8.31
CA LEU A 6 3.95 -17.08 -6.99
C LEU A 6 4.80 -17.63 -5.84
N LEU A 7 5.14 -18.93 -5.89
CA LEU A 7 6.02 -19.54 -4.89
C LEU A 7 7.42 -18.92 -4.91
N SER A 8 7.96 -18.68 -6.10
CA SER A 8 9.30 -18.06 -6.27
C SER A 8 9.35 -16.70 -5.60
N ILE A 9 8.37 -15.81 -5.85
CA ILE A 9 8.36 -14.47 -5.23
C ILE A 9 8.20 -14.54 -3.72
N ILE A 10 7.34 -15.43 -3.20
CA ILE A 10 7.17 -15.60 -1.75
C ILE A 10 8.48 -16.06 -1.08
N VAL A 11 9.17 -17.01 -1.69
CA VAL A 11 10.48 -17.48 -1.21
C VAL A 11 11.52 -16.36 -1.25
N THR A 12 11.55 -15.59 -2.35
CA THR A 12 12.47 -14.45 -2.49
C THR A 12 12.24 -13.41 -1.38
N LEU A 13 10.98 -13.02 -1.15
CA LEU A 13 10.63 -12.06 -0.10
C LEU A 13 10.98 -12.59 1.30
N PHE A 14 10.80 -13.90 1.54
CA PHE A 14 11.22 -14.52 2.78
C PHE A 14 12.75 -14.50 2.96
N LEU A 15 13.51 -14.79 1.91
CA LEU A 15 14.98 -14.72 1.94
C LEU A 15 15.48 -13.29 2.20
N LEU A 16 14.83 -12.29 1.63
CA LEU A 16 15.13 -10.87 1.92
C LEU A 16 14.89 -10.52 3.39
N MET A 17 13.80 -11.02 3.99
CA MET A 17 13.55 -10.85 5.43
C MET A 17 14.63 -11.51 6.28
N VAL A 18 15.06 -12.73 5.91
CA VAL A 18 16.16 -13.44 6.59
C VAL A 18 17.46 -12.63 6.46
N CYS A 19 17.77 -12.13 5.29
CA CYS A 19 18.93 -11.27 5.05
C CYS A 19 18.91 -10.02 5.96
N GLY A 20 17.77 -9.32 6.02
CA GLY A 20 17.59 -8.17 6.91
C GLY A 20 17.77 -8.52 8.39
N TYR A 21 17.25 -9.68 8.81
CA TYR A 21 17.45 -10.19 10.17
C TYR A 21 18.95 -10.47 10.48
N VAL A 22 19.66 -11.10 9.54
CA VAL A 22 21.09 -11.36 9.68
C VAL A 22 21.89 -10.06 9.78
N CYS A 23 21.62 -9.08 8.89
CA CYS A 23 22.24 -7.75 8.95
C CYS A 23 22.00 -7.08 10.31
N ARG A 24 20.81 -7.24 10.87
CA ARG A 24 20.47 -6.74 12.21
C ARG A 24 21.28 -7.45 13.31
N LYS A 25 21.42 -8.78 13.23
CA LYS A 25 22.19 -9.58 14.19
C LYS A 25 23.69 -9.30 14.14
N LEU A 26 24.22 -9.05 12.94
CA LEU A 26 25.63 -8.69 12.73
C LEU A 26 25.94 -7.23 13.09
N GLY A 27 24.95 -6.44 13.50
CA GLY A 27 25.16 -5.03 13.84
C GLY A 27 25.38 -4.09 12.64
N ILE A 28 25.19 -4.57 11.40
CA ILE A 28 25.30 -3.76 10.18
C ILE A 28 24.17 -2.72 10.15
N ILE A 29 22.97 -3.11 10.60
CA ILE A 29 21.80 -2.24 10.70
C ILE A 29 21.38 -2.18 12.17
N ASP A 30 21.44 -1.00 12.77
CA ASP A 30 20.94 -0.76 14.12
C ASP A 30 19.44 -0.39 14.13
N ALA A 31 18.84 -0.23 15.31
CA ALA A 31 17.43 0.13 15.43
C ALA A 31 17.12 1.54 14.89
N VAL A 32 18.10 2.45 14.97
CA VAL A 32 17.95 3.82 14.49
C VAL A 32 17.99 3.85 12.97
N ALA A 33 18.95 3.14 12.36
CA ALA A 33 19.06 2.99 10.92
C ALA A 33 17.81 2.32 10.32
N SER A 34 17.34 1.22 10.93
CA SER A 34 16.12 0.53 10.50
C SER A 34 14.90 1.48 10.50
N LYS A 35 14.74 2.27 11.57
CA LYS A 35 13.64 3.25 11.65
C LYS A 35 13.75 4.36 10.61
N LYS A 36 14.97 4.86 10.34
CA LYS A 36 15.20 5.89 9.31
C LYS A 36 14.95 5.36 7.91
N LEU A 37 15.43 4.14 7.60
CA LEU A 37 15.18 3.46 6.32
C LEU A 37 13.69 3.22 6.09
N SER A 38 12.98 2.67 7.08
CA SER A 38 11.53 2.49 6.99
C SER A 38 10.80 3.81 6.74
N ARG A 39 11.22 4.90 7.41
CA ARG A 39 10.63 6.22 7.18
C ARG A 39 10.92 6.74 5.77
N LEU A 40 12.12 6.55 5.24
CA LEU A 40 12.48 6.94 3.88
C LEU A 40 11.60 6.19 2.86
N ILE A 41 11.50 4.88 3.00
CA ILE A 41 10.69 4.04 2.11
C ILE A 41 9.21 4.46 2.14
N LEU A 42 8.63 4.65 3.33
CA LEU A 42 7.22 5.04 3.49
C LEU A 42 6.93 6.47 3.04
N SER A 43 7.89 7.40 3.19
CA SER A 43 7.65 8.82 2.91
C SER A 43 8.07 9.23 1.49
N VAL A 44 8.94 8.47 0.84
CA VAL A 44 9.48 8.77 -0.50
C VAL A 44 9.23 7.62 -1.45
N GLY A 45 9.75 6.43 -1.18
CA GLY A 45 9.65 5.29 -2.09
C GLY A 45 8.20 4.93 -2.42
N GLN A 46 7.38 4.72 -1.40
CA GLN A 46 5.99 4.31 -1.60
C GLN A 46 5.11 5.36 -2.33
N PRO A 47 5.17 6.66 -2.03
CA PRO A 47 4.54 7.69 -2.86
C PRO A 47 4.98 7.65 -4.32
N MET A 48 6.26 7.50 -4.58
CA MET A 48 6.79 7.47 -5.94
C MET A 48 6.40 6.19 -6.67
N LEU A 49 6.36 5.05 -5.99
CA LEU A 49 5.84 3.80 -6.54
C LEU A 49 4.38 3.96 -7.00
N ILE A 50 3.53 4.53 -6.16
CA ILE A 50 2.10 4.73 -6.48
C ILE A 50 1.95 5.67 -7.68
N ILE A 51 2.62 6.83 -7.67
CA ILE A 51 2.55 7.80 -8.77
C ILE A 51 3.09 7.16 -10.06
N GLY A 52 4.25 6.51 -10.02
CA GLY A 52 4.87 5.86 -11.18
C GLY A 52 3.99 4.76 -11.75
N SER A 53 3.45 3.89 -10.92
CA SER A 53 2.57 2.79 -11.36
C SER A 53 1.28 3.30 -12.02
N LEU A 54 0.72 4.39 -11.55
CA LEU A 54 -0.49 4.98 -12.13
C LEU A 54 -0.20 5.76 -13.40
N SER A 55 0.83 6.61 -13.40
CA SER A 55 1.19 7.45 -14.55
C SER A 55 1.88 6.67 -15.68
N GLY A 56 2.55 5.55 -15.38
CA GLY A 56 3.26 4.72 -16.35
C GLY A 56 2.34 3.92 -17.28
N MET A 57 1.13 3.57 -16.82
CA MET A 57 0.20 2.75 -17.60
C MET A 57 -0.46 3.57 -18.74
N GLU A 58 -0.62 2.95 -19.90
CA GLU A 58 -1.33 3.56 -21.03
C GLU A 58 -2.81 3.79 -20.71
N TYR A 59 -3.31 4.98 -21.12
CA TYR A 59 -4.72 5.29 -20.95
C TYR A 59 -5.56 4.52 -21.97
N SER A 60 -6.46 3.68 -21.48
CA SER A 60 -7.45 2.99 -22.30
C SER A 60 -8.75 2.79 -21.51
N ALA A 61 -9.86 2.61 -22.22
CA ALA A 61 -11.15 2.31 -21.58
C ALA A 61 -11.10 0.99 -20.82
N GLU A 62 -10.31 0.02 -21.27
CA GLU A 62 -10.11 -1.27 -20.60
C GLU A 62 -9.32 -1.09 -19.31
N ASN A 63 -8.21 -0.36 -19.33
CA ASN A 63 -7.42 -0.09 -18.13
C ASN A 63 -8.21 0.74 -17.12
N LEU A 64 -9.02 1.70 -17.58
CA LEU A 64 -9.90 2.46 -16.70
C LEU A 64 -10.96 1.56 -16.03
N ARG A 65 -11.50 0.59 -16.75
CA ARG A 65 -12.43 -0.42 -16.20
C ARG A 65 -11.71 -1.30 -15.15
N ILE A 66 -10.52 -1.80 -15.46
CA ILE A 66 -9.70 -2.59 -14.53
C ILE A 66 -9.40 -1.78 -13.26
N ALA A 67 -8.99 -0.54 -13.42
CA ALA A 67 -8.75 0.40 -12.32
C ALA A 67 -9.96 0.57 -11.41
N GLY A 68 -11.13 0.84 -11.99
CA GLY A 68 -12.39 0.98 -11.26
C GLY A 68 -12.79 -0.31 -10.54
N MET A 69 -12.60 -1.47 -11.18
CA MET A 69 -12.86 -2.77 -10.56
C MET A 69 -11.88 -3.04 -9.41
N ALA A 70 -10.60 -2.75 -9.55
CA ALA A 70 -9.60 -2.92 -8.50
C ALA A 70 -9.93 -2.06 -7.27
N ALA A 71 -10.27 -0.79 -7.48
CA ALA A 71 -10.69 0.11 -6.41
C ALA A 71 -11.99 -0.39 -5.72
N LEU A 72 -12.99 -0.81 -6.50
CA LEU A 72 -14.25 -1.33 -5.96
C LEU A 72 -14.04 -2.62 -5.15
N ILE A 73 -13.28 -3.57 -5.69
CA ILE A 73 -12.93 -4.82 -5.00
C ILE A 73 -12.18 -4.49 -3.70
N GLY A 74 -11.21 -3.58 -3.75
CA GLY A 74 -10.50 -3.12 -2.57
C GLY A 74 -11.45 -2.55 -1.52
N PHE A 75 -12.40 -1.71 -1.92
CA PHE A 75 -13.39 -1.13 -1.01
C PHE A 75 -14.30 -2.19 -0.38
N VAL A 76 -14.83 -3.10 -1.18
CA VAL A 76 -15.70 -4.19 -0.72
C VAL A 76 -14.95 -5.12 0.24
N LEU A 77 -13.73 -5.52 -0.11
CA LEU A 77 -12.90 -6.40 0.73
C LEU A 77 -12.57 -5.75 2.07
N HIS A 78 -12.15 -4.47 2.09
CA HIS A 78 -11.88 -3.78 3.36
C HIS A 78 -13.15 -3.62 4.21
N THR A 79 -14.31 -3.40 3.57
CA THR A 79 -15.60 -3.35 4.29
C THR A 79 -15.89 -4.69 4.96
N ILE A 80 -15.78 -5.80 4.20
CA ILE A 80 -16.01 -7.16 4.72
C ILE A 80 -15.02 -7.48 5.84
N MET A 81 -13.72 -7.17 5.64
CA MET A 81 -12.68 -7.42 6.64
C MET A 81 -12.91 -6.60 7.91
N ALA A 82 -13.30 -5.33 7.78
CA ALA A 82 -13.60 -4.47 8.92
C ALA A 82 -14.79 -4.99 9.74
N LEU A 83 -15.86 -5.43 9.07
CA LEU A 83 -17.03 -6.03 9.73
C LEU A 83 -16.67 -7.38 10.38
N ALA A 84 -15.97 -8.25 9.69
CA ALA A 84 -15.55 -9.55 10.20
C ALA A 84 -14.59 -9.39 11.40
N ALA A 85 -13.58 -8.53 11.29
CA ALA A 85 -12.66 -8.24 12.38
C ALA A 85 -13.39 -7.68 13.61
N ARG A 86 -14.35 -6.80 13.39
CA ARG A 86 -15.20 -6.26 14.46
C ARG A 86 -15.99 -7.35 15.18
N LEU A 87 -16.59 -8.28 14.44
CA LEU A 87 -17.36 -9.41 14.99
C LEU A 87 -16.48 -10.40 15.77
N ILE A 88 -15.26 -10.63 15.30
CA ILE A 88 -14.29 -11.51 15.96
C ILE A 88 -13.80 -10.85 17.26
N CYS A 89 -13.39 -9.58 17.17
CA CYS A 89 -12.75 -8.87 18.28
C CYS A 89 -13.72 -8.35 19.34
N CYS A 90 -15.04 -8.31 19.08
CA CYS A 90 -16.02 -7.87 20.07
C CYS A 90 -16.07 -8.75 21.34
N ARG A 91 -15.53 -9.98 21.28
CA ARG A 91 -15.48 -10.93 22.40
C ARG A 91 -14.21 -10.79 23.27
N PHE A 92 -13.25 -9.99 22.85
CA PHE A 92 -12.05 -9.75 23.66
C PHE A 92 -12.40 -8.89 24.89
N LYS A 93 -11.94 -9.33 26.06
CA LYS A 93 -12.14 -8.59 27.31
C LYS A 93 -11.24 -7.35 27.41
N ASP A 94 -10.02 -7.47 26.88
CA ASP A 94 -9.05 -6.38 26.82
C ASP A 94 -9.33 -5.53 25.56
N VAL A 95 -9.75 -4.28 25.81
CA VAL A 95 -10.13 -3.35 24.75
C VAL A 95 -8.93 -2.93 23.88
N ASP A 96 -7.74 -2.77 24.46
CA ASP A 96 -6.55 -2.36 23.71
C ASP A 96 -6.01 -3.53 22.88
N MET A 97 -6.03 -4.73 23.41
CA MET A 97 -5.73 -5.95 22.65
C MET A 97 -6.72 -6.12 21.48
N ALA A 98 -8.03 -5.94 21.72
CA ALA A 98 -9.05 -6.02 20.69
C ALA A 98 -8.78 -5.06 19.53
N LYS A 99 -8.42 -3.80 19.82
CA LYS A 99 -8.09 -2.79 18.78
C LYS A 99 -6.88 -3.21 17.92
N ILE A 100 -5.82 -3.72 18.56
CA ILE A 100 -4.60 -4.15 17.86
C ILE A 100 -4.91 -5.32 16.94
N PHE A 101 -5.65 -6.32 17.43
CA PHE A 101 -6.05 -7.48 16.62
C PHE A 101 -7.01 -7.07 15.49
N GLU A 102 -8.02 -6.24 15.76
CA GLU A 102 -8.95 -5.72 14.77
C GLU A 102 -8.20 -4.95 13.66
N PHE A 103 -7.24 -4.10 14.05
CA PHE A 103 -6.39 -3.38 13.11
C PHE A 103 -5.54 -4.32 12.25
N GLY A 104 -4.87 -5.31 12.88
CA GLY A 104 -4.02 -6.27 12.17
C GLY A 104 -4.78 -7.20 11.22
N LEU A 105 -6.05 -7.54 11.52
CA LEU A 105 -6.90 -8.32 10.63
C LEU A 105 -7.33 -7.55 9.39
N VAL A 106 -7.55 -6.24 9.50
CA VAL A 106 -8.01 -5.40 8.38
C VAL A 106 -6.86 -4.90 7.52
N PHE A 107 -5.77 -4.46 8.16
CA PHE A 107 -4.65 -3.80 7.47
C PHE A 107 -3.46 -4.74 7.30
N THR A 108 -3.50 -5.52 6.23
CA THR A 108 -2.41 -6.44 5.85
C THR A 108 -1.28 -5.68 5.14
N ASN A 109 -0.12 -6.33 4.97
CA ASN A 109 1.02 -5.76 4.24
C ASN A 109 0.81 -5.85 2.71
N CYS A 110 -0.23 -5.19 2.20
CA CYS A 110 -0.55 -5.17 0.77
C CYS A 110 0.40 -4.27 -0.04
N GLY A 111 1.14 -3.36 0.60
CA GLY A 111 2.15 -2.53 -0.05
C GLY A 111 3.40 -3.34 -0.41
N PHE A 112 4.22 -3.67 0.58
CA PHE A 112 5.53 -4.31 0.33
C PHE A 112 5.47 -5.76 -0.11
N LEU A 113 4.41 -6.50 0.22
CA LEU A 113 4.20 -7.87 -0.26
C LEU A 113 3.25 -7.93 -1.45
N GLY A 114 2.24 -7.07 -1.48
CA GLY A 114 1.20 -7.11 -2.50
C GLY A 114 1.69 -6.69 -3.89
N PHE A 115 2.42 -5.58 -4.01
CA PHE A 115 2.90 -5.09 -5.31
C PHE A 115 3.82 -6.09 -6.02
N PRO A 116 4.91 -6.62 -5.40
CA PRO A 116 5.75 -7.63 -6.05
C PRO A 116 4.99 -8.89 -6.46
N VAL A 117 4.03 -9.33 -5.64
CA VAL A 117 3.19 -10.49 -5.97
C VAL A 117 2.31 -10.22 -7.19
N LEU A 118 1.65 -9.06 -7.23
CA LEU A 118 0.81 -8.68 -8.37
C LEU A 118 1.64 -8.53 -9.65
N ASP A 119 2.82 -7.90 -9.58
CA ASP A 119 3.71 -7.75 -10.74
C ASP A 119 4.22 -9.11 -11.23
N SER A 120 4.49 -10.07 -10.35
CA SER A 120 4.87 -11.43 -10.74
C SER A 120 3.74 -12.20 -11.44
N LEU A 121 2.48 -11.84 -11.17
CA LEU A 121 1.32 -12.51 -11.75
C LEU A 121 0.85 -11.89 -13.06
N TYR A 122 0.89 -10.57 -13.17
CA TYR A 122 0.33 -9.84 -14.31
C TYR A 122 1.38 -9.29 -15.26
N GLY A 123 2.63 -9.05 -14.80
CA GLY A 123 3.71 -8.50 -15.62
C GLY A 123 3.46 -7.08 -16.13
N ASP A 124 4.42 -6.55 -16.89
CA ASP A 124 4.34 -5.30 -17.67
C ASP A 124 3.77 -4.07 -16.91
N GLY A 125 3.98 -4.02 -15.58
CA GLY A 125 3.47 -2.96 -14.72
C GLY A 125 1.97 -3.02 -14.43
N MET A 126 1.22 -3.95 -15.02
CA MET A 126 -0.21 -4.11 -14.79
C MET A 126 -0.50 -4.52 -13.34
N GLY A 127 0.35 -5.35 -12.74
CA GLY A 127 0.24 -5.74 -11.34
C GLY A 127 0.31 -4.54 -10.40
N SER A 128 1.33 -3.70 -10.57
CA SER A 128 1.50 -2.46 -9.81
C SER A 128 0.37 -1.46 -10.06
N PHE A 129 -0.13 -1.36 -11.28
CA PHE A 129 -1.28 -0.51 -11.62
C PHE A 129 -2.55 -0.96 -10.87
N ILE A 130 -2.90 -2.25 -10.91
CA ILE A 130 -4.03 -2.83 -10.17
C ILE A 130 -3.84 -2.60 -8.67
N GLY A 131 -2.63 -2.87 -8.16
CA GLY A 131 -2.25 -2.67 -6.77
C GLY A 131 -2.43 -1.23 -6.31
N ALA A 132 -2.04 -0.25 -7.13
CA ALA A 132 -2.17 1.16 -6.81
C ALA A 132 -3.64 1.61 -6.69
N PHE A 133 -4.54 1.14 -7.56
CA PHE A 133 -5.98 1.42 -7.43
C PHE A 133 -6.62 0.71 -6.22
N TYR A 134 -6.23 -0.53 -5.94
CA TYR A 134 -6.62 -1.22 -4.70
C TYR A 134 -6.16 -0.45 -3.47
N PHE A 135 -4.96 0.13 -3.52
CA PHE A 135 -4.33 0.86 -2.43
C PHE A 135 -5.04 2.17 -2.09
N ILE A 136 -5.77 2.76 -3.04
CA ILE A 136 -6.67 3.90 -2.77
C ILE A 136 -7.69 3.53 -1.69
N SER A 137 -8.34 2.39 -1.85
CA SER A 137 -9.32 1.88 -0.88
C SER A 137 -8.66 1.55 0.46
N PHE A 138 -7.48 0.91 0.44
CA PHE A 138 -6.68 0.65 1.64
C PHE A 138 -6.40 1.93 2.43
N HIS A 139 -5.91 2.99 1.78
CA HIS A 139 -5.60 4.25 2.45
C HIS A 139 -6.86 4.96 2.96
N LEU A 140 -7.96 4.89 2.21
CA LEU A 140 -9.23 5.43 2.67
C LEU A 140 -9.66 4.78 3.98
N PHE A 141 -9.63 3.44 4.06
CA PHE A 141 -9.97 2.71 5.29
C PHE A 141 -8.96 2.94 6.40
N LEU A 142 -7.67 2.96 6.09
CA LEU A 142 -6.61 3.17 7.08
C LEU A 142 -6.76 4.51 7.80
N TRP A 143 -6.97 5.56 7.04
CA TRP A 143 -7.05 6.93 7.58
C TRP A 143 -8.44 7.32 8.08
N THR A 144 -9.47 6.53 7.83
CA THR A 144 -10.81 6.71 8.41
C THR A 144 -11.07 5.68 9.52
N TRP A 145 -11.40 4.46 9.15
CA TRP A 145 -11.68 3.37 10.08
C TRP A 145 -10.52 3.06 11.04
N GLY A 146 -9.29 2.92 10.52
CA GLY A 146 -8.11 2.60 11.32
C GLY A 146 -7.83 3.67 12.37
N MET A 147 -7.93 4.95 12.00
CA MET A 147 -7.75 6.06 12.94
C MET A 147 -8.85 6.12 13.99
N VAL A 148 -10.11 5.90 13.60
CA VAL A 148 -11.24 5.82 14.56
C VAL A 148 -11.05 4.67 15.53
N LEU A 149 -10.63 3.51 15.03
CA LEU A 149 -10.40 2.32 15.82
C LEU A 149 -9.32 2.54 16.89
N LEU A 150 -8.14 3.05 16.46
CA LEU A 150 -7.01 3.29 17.37
C LEU A 150 -7.25 4.48 18.31
N GLY A 151 -8.09 5.45 17.90
CA GLY A 151 -8.46 6.60 18.70
C GLY A 151 -9.50 6.34 19.77
N ARG A 152 -10.14 5.18 19.81
CA ARG A 152 -11.13 4.84 20.83
C ARG A 152 -10.52 4.86 22.23
N GLY A 153 -11.05 5.71 23.10
CA GLY A 153 -10.57 5.86 24.48
C GLY A 153 -9.25 6.62 24.61
N ARG A 154 -8.84 7.36 23.56
CA ARG A 154 -7.68 8.25 23.55
C ARG A 154 -8.07 9.63 23.08
N ASP A 155 -7.94 10.63 23.94
CA ASP A 155 -8.26 12.03 23.60
C ASP A 155 -7.20 12.70 22.73
N ASP A 156 -5.99 12.14 22.69
CA ASP A 156 -4.85 12.61 21.90
C ASP A 156 -4.95 12.23 20.42
N ILE A 157 -5.77 11.22 20.07
CA ILE A 157 -5.98 10.75 18.69
C ILE A 157 -7.35 11.25 18.21
N ARG A 158 -7.38 12.45 17.67
CA ARG A 158 -8.61 13.00 17.07
C ARG A 158 -8.53 12.90 15.54
N LEU A 159 -9.55 12.27 14.97
CA LEU A 159 -9.74 12.23 13.53
C LEU A 159 -10.20 13.61 13.05
N THR A 160 -9.40 14.25 12.23
CA THR A 160 -9.84 15.44 11.52
C THR A 160 -9.95 15.10 10.02
N PRO A 161 -10.98 15.59 9.30
CA PRO A 161 -11.14 15.33 7.86
C PRO A 161 -9.88 15.68 7.08
N LYS A 162 -9.16 16.71 7.50
CA LYS A 162 -7.88 17.09 6.89
C LYS A 162 -6.82 16.00 7.01
N LYS A 163 -6.66 15.36 8.18
CA LYS A 163 -5.69 14.27 8.40
C LYS A 163 -6.06 13.00 7.62
N ALA A 164 -7.36 12.74 7.44
CA ALA A 164 -7.84 11.61 6.67
C ALA A 164 -7.57 11.77 5.17
N LEU A 165 -7.67 13.00 4.64
CA LEU A 165 -7.53 13.27 3.21
C LEU A 165 -6.12 13.70 2.81
N VAL A 166 -5.37 14.35 3.71
CA VAL A 166 -4.04 14.91 3.43
C VAL A 166 -2.98 14.10 4.20
N ASN A 167 -2.53 13.02 3.60
CA ASN A 167 -1.51 12.14 4.17
C ASN A 167 -0.63 11.51 3.09
N PHE A 168 0.43 10.82 3.50
CA PHE A 168 1.42 10.20 2.61
C PHE A 168 0.86 9.07 1.72
N GLY A 169 -0.37 8.63 1.94
CA GLY A 169 -1.02 7.62 1.12
C GLY A 169 -2.01 8.22 0.13
N THR A 170 -2.91 9.11 0.58
CA THR A 170 -3.98 9.66 -0.27
C THR A 170 -3.47 10.68 -1.27
N ILE A 171 -2.47 11.50 -0.92
CA ILE A 171 -1.90 12.50 -1.85
C ILE A 171 -1.27 11.83 -3.07
N PRO A 172 -0.37 10.84 -2.94
CA PRO A 172 0.20 10.15 -4.10
C PRO A 172 -0.85 9.45 -4.97
N CYS A 173 -1.87 8.86 -4.35
CA CYS A 173 -2.98 8.26 -5.09
C CYS A 173 -3.73 9.33 -5.92
N ALA A 174 -4.04 10.48 -5.32
CA ALA A 174 -4.73 11.56 -6.03
C ALA A 174 -3.89 12.12 -7.19
N ILE A 175 -2.59 12.33 -6.96
CA ILE A 175 -1.67 12.80 -8.00
C ILE A 175 -1.56 11.75 -9.12
N GLY A 176 -1.32 10.49 -8.80
CA GLY A 176 -1.17 9.42 -9.77
C GLY A 176 -2.44 9.21 -10.62
N VAL A 177 -3.62 9.23 -9.99
CA VAL A 177 -4.90 9.17 -10.71
C VAL A 177 -5.09 10.39 -11.62
N ALA A 178 -4.77 11.60 -11.14
CA ALA A 178 -4.86 12.81 -11.96
C ALA A 178 -3.93 12.72 -13.18
N LEU A 179 -2.68 12.30 -13.00
CA LEU A 179 -1.73 12.10 -14.09
C LEU A 179 -2.21 11.03 -15.09
N TYR A 180 -2.75 9.92 -14.59
CA TYR A 180 -3.31 8.86 -15.44
C TYR A 180 -4.49 9.38 -16.29
N LEU A 181 -5.42 10.12 -15.68
CA LEU A 181 -6.59 10.66 -16.40
C LEU A 181 -6.23 11.80 -17.37
N LEU A 182 -5.16 12.54 -17.09
CA LEU A 182 -4.67 13.60 -17.98
C LEU A 182 -3.80 13.08 -19.11
N LYS A 183 -3.38 11.82 -19.11
CA LYS A 183 -2.48 11.24 -20.10
C LYS A 183 -2.92 11.43 -21.56
N PRO A 184 -4.23 11.40 -21.92
CA PRO A 184 -4.68 11.70 -23.28
C PRO A 184 -4.35 13.11 -23.77
N VAL A 185 -4.13 14.06 -22.86
CA VAL A 185 -3.88 15.49 -23.16
C VAL A 185 -2.44 15.88 -22.83
N PHE A 186 -1.82 15.22 -21.86
CA PHE A 186 -0.50 15.56 -21.37
C PHE A 186 0.30 14.28 -21.06
N GLU A 187 1.36 14.06 -21.80
CA GLU A 187 2.33 12.99 -21.50
C GLU A 187 3.44 13.51 -20.60
N LEU A 188 3.75 12.72 -19.57
CA LEU A 188 4.88 13.01 -18.70
C LEU A 188 6.19 12.88 -19.49
N PRO A 189 7.14 13.82 -19.35
CA PRO A 189 8.48 13.67 -19.91
C PRO A 189 9.17 12.42 -19.36
N ASP A 190 9.97 11.75 -20.18
CA ASP A 190 10.66 10.50 -19.84
C ASP A 190 11.45 10.60 -18.53
N PHE A 191 12.16 11.72 -18.32
CA PHE A 191 12.92 11.92 -17.08
C PHE A 191 12.05 11.90 -15.81
N ALA A 192 10.79 12.32 -15.90
CA ALA A 192 9.87 12.31 -14.75
C ALA A 192 9.36 10.89 -14.49
N SER A 193 9.06 10.13 -15.55
CA SER A 193 8.69 8.71 -15.46
C SER A 193 9.84 7.89 -14.86
N ASP A 194 11.06 8.11 -15.33
CA ASP A 194 12.28 7.48 -14.79
C ASP A 194 12.49 7.82 -13.32
N PHE A 195 12.33 9.09 -12.95
CA PHE A 195 12.46 9.54 -11.57
C PHE A 195 11.48 8.81 -10.63
N PHE A 196 10.21 8.68 -11.02
CA PHE A 196 9.24 7.93 -10.22
C PHE A 196 9.58 6.44 -10.16
N SER A 197 10.03 5.86 -11.26
CA SER A 197 10.43 4.45 -11.34
C SER A 197 11.62 4.15 -10.43
N TYR A 198 12.71 4.93 -10.51
CA TYR A 198 13.91 4.72 -9.68
C TYR A 198 13.63 4.88 -8.20
N LEU A 199 12.88 5.91 -7.80
CA LEU A 199 12.52 6.09 -6.39
C LEU A 199 11.48 5.08 -5.90
N GLY A 200 10.54 4.68 -6.77
CA GLY A 200 9.59 3.63 -6.49
C GLY A 200 10.25 2.27 -6.28
N GLY A 201 11.34 1.99 -7.01
CA GLY A 201 12.16 0.80 -6.86
C GLY A 201 12.80 0.62 -5.47
N LEU A 202 12.77 1.64 -4.60
CA LEU A 202 13.14 1.46 -3.18
C LEU A 202 12.13 0.60 -2.41
N CYS A 203 10.95 0.34 -2.98
CA CYS A 203 9.86 -0.43 -2.36
C CYS A 203 9.73 -1.84 -2.91
N THR A 204 10.32 -2.12 -4.07
CA THR A 204 10.32 -3.43 -4.76
C THR A 204 11.70 -4.04 -4.75
#